data_6c79051856eb4ad1fadca0845715d3e9
#
_entry.id   6c79051856eb4ad1fadca0845715d3e9
#
_cell.length_a   1.000
_cell.length_b   1.000
_cell.length_c   1.000
_cell.angle_alpha   90.00
_cell.angle_beta   90.00
_cell.angle_gamma   90.00
#
_symmetry.space_group_name_H-M   'P 1'
#
loop_
_entity.id
_entity.type
_entity.pdbx_description
1 polymer ?
#
loop_
_entity_poly.entity_id
_entity_poly.type
_entity_poly.pdbx_seq_one_letter_code
_entity_poly.pdbx_strand_id
1 'polypeptide(L)'
;MAKQVRLPKAEAKIRDVPARPALRDPRATPIVEAVGGPTQSDPMRLALEVARLEAELAAMRERVAELETRAESDPLTGVMNRRGFERELKRAGAYVRRYGGNAALVYLDLDGFKPVNDRHGHAAGDAVLKAVAATLVGSVRASDTVARIGGDEFAALLWNLSTPAAQAKALALEQAVAAATVPWGSGRLSVEASAGVAELSADQDPAQVVARADAAMYGRKRARRAG
;
A
#
# COMPACT_ATOMS: atom_id res chain seq x y z
N MET A 1 26.34 42.55 14.09
CA MET A 1 25.22 42.97 14.95
C MET A 1 24.26 41.78 15.07
N ALA A 2 24.36 41.06 16.18
CA ALA A 2 23.54 39.86 16.45
C ALA A 2 22.34 40.26 17.31
N LYS A 3 21.10 39.99 16.85
CA LYS A 3 19.88 40.21 17.63
C LYS A 3 19.60 38.94 18.43
N GLN A 4 19.78 39.01 19.76
CA GLN A 4 19.30 38.02 20.72
C GLN A 4 17.78 38.07 20.82
N VAL A 5 17.14 36.95 20.58
CA VAL A 5 15.71 36.72 20.88
C VAL A 5 15.59 36.17 22.31
N ARG A 6 14.93 36.95 23.18
CA ARG A 6 14.58 36.56 24.56
C ARG A 6 13.32 35.67 24.54
N LEU A 7 13.42 34.50 25.15
CA LEU A 7 12.27 33.63 25.47
C LEU A 7 11.60 34.09 26.77
N PRO A 8 10.27 34.04 26.90
CA PRO A 8 9.58 34.40 28.13
C PRO A 8 9.66 33.27 29.16
N LYS A 9 9.92 33.63 30.42
CA LYS A 9 9.86 32.76 31.61
C LYS A 9 8.40 32.45 31.93
N ALA A 10 8.03 31.16 31.92
CA ALA A 10 6.77 30.68 32.47
C ALA A 10 6.90 30.45 33.98
N GLU A 11 6.19 31.24 34.79
CA GLU A 11 6.03 31.01 36.20
C GLU A 11 5.03 29.89 36.48
N ALA A 12 5.52 28.81 37.09
CA ALA A 12 4.68 27.69 37.51
C ALA A 12 3.94 28.07 38.84
N LYS A 13 2.63 28.20 38.76
CA LYS A 13 1.75 28.29 39.93
C LYS A 13 1.71 26.95 40.68
N ILE A 14 2.26 26.93 41.90
CA ILE A 14 2.12 25.82 42.84
C ILE A 14 0.66 25.77 43.32
N ARG A 15 -0.03 24.68 43.05
CA ARG A 15 -1.37 24.42 43.58
C ARG A 15 -1.24 23.74 44.94
N ASP A 16 -1.97 24.26 45.91
CA ASP A 16 -2.11 23.75 47.25
C ASP A 16 -2.51 22.27 47.27
N VAL A 17 -1.76 21.48 48.06
CA VAL A 17 -2.06 20.09 48.38
C VAL A 17 -2.94 20.06 49.64
N PRO A 18 -4.13 19.44 49.60
CA PRO A 18 -4.95 19.34 50.80
C PRO A 18 -4.33 18.41 51.83
N ALA A 19 -4.51 18.79 53.14
CA ALA A 19 -3.96 18.15 54.30
C ALA A 19 -4.36 16.67 54.44
N ARG A 20 -3.42 15.86 54.95
CA ARG A 20 -3.59 14.44 55.28
C ARG A 20 -4.70 14.23 56.33
N PRO A 21 -5.59 13.26 56.18
CA PRO A 21 -6.51 12.87 57.25
C PRO A 21 -5.77 12.13 58.38
N ALA A 22 -6.26 12.33 59.60
CA ALA A 22 -5.70 11.89 60.89
C ALA A 22 -5.49 10.37 60.99
N LEU A 23 -4.44 9.99 61.73
CA LEU A 23 -4.09 8.63 62.09
C LEU A 23 -5.25 7.93 62.83
N ARG A 24 -5.66 6.76 62.33
CA ARG A 24 -6.63 5.87 62.96
C ARG A 24 -6.03 5.19 64.19
N ASP A 25 -6.88 5.03 65.26
CA ASP A 25 -6.66 4.39 66.53
C ASP A 25 -6.10 2.95 66.39
N PRO A 26 -5.01 2.57 67.06
CA PRO A 26 -4.39 1.24 66.94
C PRO A 26 -5.15 0.11 67.66
N ARG A 27 -6.37 0.33 68.17
CA ARG A 27 -7.17 -0.68 68.92
C ARG A 27 -8.35 -1.27 68.07
N ALA A 28 -8.47 -0.99 66.81
CA ALA A 28 -9.48 -1.65 66.00
C ALA A 28 -9.04 -3.09 65.68
N THR A 29 -9.76 -4.03 66.21
CA THR A 29 -9.65 -5.46 65.93
C THR A 29 -9.64 -5.70 64.41
N PRO A 30 -8.72 -6.47 63.84
CA PRO A 30 -8.75 -6.77 62.43
C PRO A 30 -9.97 -7.68 62.15
N ILE A 31 -10.95 -7.15 61.45
CA ILE A 31 -11.92 -7.99 60.75
C ILE A 31 -11.10 -8.66 59.67
N VAL A 32 -10.72 -9.91 59.90
CA VAL A 32 -10.20 -10.80 58.85
C VAL A 32 -11.41 -11.11 57.98
N GLU A 33 -11.67 -10.20 57.00
CA GLU A 33 -12.43 -10.60 55.83
C GLU A 33 -11.67 -11.76 55.22
N ALA A 34 -12.28 -12.92 55.24
CA ALA A 34 -11.80 -14.08 54.50
C ALA A 34 -11.63 -13.66 53.07
N VAL A 35 -10.41 -13.32 52.66
CA VAL A 35 -10.01 -13.28 51.26
C VAL A 35 -10.21 -14.70 50.80
N GLY A 36 -11.35 -14.94 50.16
CA GLY A 36 -11.62 -16.20 49.45
C GLY A 36 -10.39 -16.51 48.61
N GLY A 37 -9.72 -17.62 48.97
CA GLY A 37 -8.58 -18.10 48.18
C GLY A 37 -8.98 -18.17 46.72
N PRO A 38 -8.01 -18.19 45.78
CA PRO A 38 -8.31 -18.25 44.35
C PRO A 38 -9.28 -19.39 44.12
N THR A 39 -10.52 -19.05 43.80
CA THR A 39 -11.53 -20.01 43.37
C THR A 39 -10.85 -20.80 42.24
N GLN A 40 -10.65 -22.12 42.48
CA GLN A 40 -10.11 -23.02 41.47
C GLN A 40 -10.94 -22.76 40.20
N SER A 41 -10.32 -22.12 39.23
CA SER A 41 -10.97 -21.81 37.95
C SER A 41 -11.42 -23.14 37.38
N ASP A 42 -12.73 -23.35 37.27
CA ASP A 42 -13.29 -24.55 36.66
C ASP A 42 -12.61 -24.75 35.30
N PRO A 43 -11.86 -25.84 35.07
CA PRO A 43 -11.13 -26.06 33.82
C PRO A 43 -12.02 -25.91 32.60
N MET A 44 -13.29 -26.29 32.73
CA MET A 44 -14.29 -26.14 31.67
C MET A 44 -14.58 -24.67 31.38
N ARG A 45 -14.71 -23.83 32.39
CA ARG A 45 -14.97 -22.41 32.26
C ARG A 45 -13.77 -21.69 31.63
N LEU A 46 -12.55 -22.08 32.03
CA LEU A 46 -11.33 -21.56 31.42
C LEU A 46 -11.22 -21.98 29.94
N ALA A 47 -11.52 -23.22 29.64
CA ALA A 47 -11.51 -23.71 28.25
C ALA A 47 -12.53 -22.98 27.36
N LEU A 48 -13.74 -22.69 27.88
CA LEU A 48 -14.75 -21.91 27.17
C LEU A 48 -14.30 -20.46 26.95
N GLU A 49 -13.65 -19.85 27.94
CA GLU A 49 -13.13 -18.48 27.81
C GLU A 49 -11.96 -18.41 26.81
N VAL A 50 -11.05 -19.40 26.83
CA VAL A 50 -9.99 -19.51 25.82
C VAL A 50 -10.59 -19.66 24.42
N ALA A 51 -11.54 -20.55 24.23
CA ALA A 51 -12.19 -20.73 22.92
C ALA A 51 -12.90 -19.45 22.45
N ARG A 52 -13.53 -18.70 23.35
CA ARG A 52 -14.14 -17.41 23.04
C ARG A 52 -13.10 -16.38 22.60
N LEU A 53 -12.01 -16.24 23.37
CA LEU A 53 -10.94 -15.31 23.05
C LEU A 53 -10.23 -15.66 21.73
N GLU A 54 -10.05 -16.96 21.45
CA GLU A 54 -9.50 -17.41 20.17
C GLU A 54 -10.41 -17.04 18.99
N ALA A 55 -11.73 -17.21 19.15
CA ALA A 55 -12.70 -16.81 18.13
C ALA A 55 -12.73 -15.27 17.92
N GLU A 56 -12.69 -14.49 18.99
CA GLU A 56 -12.59 -13.03 18.91
C GLU A 56 -11.29 -12.59 18.23
N LEU A 57 -10.17 -13.21 18.56
CA LEU A 57 -8.88 -12.94 17.94
C LEU A 57 -8.88 -13.29 16.44
N ALA A 58 -9.50 -14.41 16.05
CA ALA A 58 -9.65 -14.80 14.65
C ALA A 58 -10.49 -13.76 13.88
N ALA A 59 -11.62 -13.35 14.42
CA ALA A 59 -12.48 -12.31 13.81
C ALA A 59 -11.77 -10.96 13.69
N MET A 60 -11.00 -10.55 14.70
CA MET A 60 -10.21 -9.32 14.63
C MET A 60 -9.11 -9.41 13.57
N ARG A 61 -8.42 -10.54 13.44
CA ARG A 61 -7.40 -10.75 12.40
C ARG A 61 -8.00 -10.69 11.00
N GLU A 62 -9.16 -11.29 10.79
CA GLU A 62 -9.88 -11.22 9.51
C GLU A 62 -10.26 -9.76 9.18
N ARG A 63 -10.75 -9.02 10.17
CA ARG A 63 -11.10 -7.61 10.00
C ARG A 63 -9.90 -6.73 9.68
N VAL A 64 -8.77 -6.97 10.35
CA VAL A 64 -7.51 -6.27 10.05
C VAL A 64 -7.07 -6.57 8.61
N ALA A 65 -7.07 -7.83 8.19
CA ALA A 65 -6.70 -8.23 6.84
C ALA A 65 -7.61 -7.58 5.77
N GLU A 66 -8.94 -7.51 6.03
CA GLU A 66 -9.89 -6.81 5.16
C GLU A 66 -9.57 -5.31 5.05
N LEU A 67 -9.31 -4.65 6.20
CA LEU A 67 -8.96 -3.23 6.22
C LEU A 67 -7.62 -2.95 5.54
N GLU A 68 -6.63 -3.81 5.71
CA GLU A 68 -5.34 -3.72 5.02
C GLU A 68 -5.53 -3.86 3.51
N THR A 69 -6.30 -4.85 3.05
CA THR A 69 -6.63 -5.05 1.63
C THR A 69 -7.30 -3.81 1.04
N ARG A 70 -8.28 -3.24 1.74
CA ARG A 70 -8.95 -1.99 1.32
C ARG A 70 -7.99 -0.79 1.29
N ALA A 71 -7.06 -0.72 2.27
CA ALA A 71 -6.07 0.36 2.34
C ALA A 71 -4.98 0.25 1.25
N GLU A 72 -4.87 -0.89 0.56
CA GLU A 72 -3.85 -1.17 -0.45
C GLU A 72 -4.38 -1.31 -1.87
N SER A 73 -5.70 -1.24 -2.05
CA SER A 73 -6.33 -1.22 -3.36
C SER A 73 -6.61 0.22 -3.81
N ASP A 74 -6.54 0.46 -5.11
CA ASP A 74 -7.01 1.70 -5.73
C ASP A 74 -8.55 1.65 -5.86
N PRO A 75 -9.29 2.59 -5.26
CA PRO A 75 -10.75 2.52 -5.20
C PRO A 75 -11.44 2.68 -6.56
N LEU A 76 -10.76 3.24 -7.56
CA LEU A 76 -11.31 3.41 -8.89
C LEU A 76 -11.15 2.16 -9.75
N THR A 77 -9.95 1.59 -9.75
CA THR A 77 -9.54 0.53 -10.68
C THR A 77 -9.55 -0.86 -10.08
N GLY A 78 -9.55 -0.96 -8.75
CA GLY A 78 -9.50 -2.24 -8.01
C GLY A 78 -8.14 -2.92 -7.99
N VAL A 79 -7.14 -2.44 -8.75
CA VAL A 79 -5.77 -2.93 -8.66
C VAL A 79 -5.07 -2.40 -7.40
N MET A 80 -3.88 -2.89 -7.12
CA MET A 80 -3.10 -2.40 -5.98
C MET A 80 -2.82 -0.91 -6.11
N ASN A 81 -2.87 -0.17 -5.00
CA ASN A 81 -2.46 1.24 -4.98
C ASN A 81 -0.95 1.38 -4.75
N ARG A 82 -0.43 2.62 -4.80
CA ARG A 82 0.99 2.93 -4.55
C ARG A 82 1.52 2.30 -3.26
N ARG A 83 0.78 2.44 -2.15
CA ARG A 83 1.22 1.94 -0.83
C ARG A 83 1.35 0.41 -0.81
N GLY A 84 0.36 -0.29 -1.34
CA GLY A 84 0.39 -1.73 -1.48
C GLY A 84 1.54 -2.19 -2.36
N PHE A 85 1.74 -1.51 -3.49
CA PHE A 85 2.82 -1.81 -4.42
C PHE A 85 4.22 -1.62 -3.82
N GLU A 86 4.46 -0.54 -3.09
CA GLU A 86 5.75 -0.30 -2.40
C GLU A 86 6.05 -1.40 -1.37
N ARG A 87 5.03 -1.90 -0.67
CA ARG A 87 5.17 -3.04 0.25
C ARG A 87 5.50 -4.32 -0.51
N GLU A 88 4.79 -4.60 -1.59
CA GLU A 88 5.01 -5.79 -2.41
C GLU A 88 6.40 -5.78 -3.06
N LEU A 89 6.85 -4.64 -3.56
CA LEU A 89 8.18 -4.49 -4.14
C LEU A 89 9.30 -4.73 -3.11
N LYS A 90 9.13 -4.25 -1.87
CA LYS A 90 10.05 -4.53 -0.75
C LYS A 90 10.07 -6.02 -0.42
N ARG A 91 8.90 -6.68 -0.41
CA ARG A 91 8.78 -8.12 -0.17
C ARG A 91 9.47 -8.92 -1.27
N ALA A 92 9.27 -8.54 -2.52
CA ALA A 92 9.93 -9.15 -3.68
C ALA A 92 11.46 -9.00 -3.61
N GLY A 93 11.98 -7.83 -3.27
CA GLY A 93 13.42 -7.62 -3.07
C GLY A 93 14.00 -8.49 -1.96
N ALA A 94 13.28 -8.63 -0.83
CA ALA A 94 13.69 -9.52 0.25
C ALA A 94 13.68 -11.01 -0.18
N TYR A 95 12.68 -11.41 -0.98
CA TYR A 95 12.58 -12.77 -1.51
C TYR A 95 13.73 -13.09 -2.46
N VAL A 96 13.98 -12.22 -3.46
CA VAL A 96 15.07 -12.38 -4.44
C VAL A 96 16.43 -12.46 -3.73
N ARG A 97 16.65 -11.64 -2.70
CA ARG A 97 17.88 -11.66 -1.89
C ARG A 97 18.08 -12.97 -1.16
N ARG A 98 17.03 -13.54 -0.60
CA ARG A 98 17.11 -14.74 0.25
C ARG A 98 17.16 -16.05 -0.54
N TYR A 99 16.38 -16.12 -1.62
CA TYR A 99 16.14 -17.38 -2.34
C TYR A 99 16.68 -17.36 -3.77
N GLY A 100 17.15 -16.21 -4.24
CA GLY A 100 17.48 -16.02 -5.66
C GLY A 100 16.22 -15.86 -6.51
N GLY A 101 16.41 -15.94 -7.80
CA GLY A 101 15.35 -15.74 -8.80
C GLY A 101 15.40 -14.34 -9.43
N ASN A 102 14.54 -14.13 -10.40
CA ASN A 102 14.47 -12.89 -11.16
C ASN A 102 13.09 -12.26 -11.02
N ALA A 103 13.04 -10.97 -10.80
CA ALA A 103 11.83 -10.19 -10.93
C ALA A 103 12.13 -8.90 -11.72
N ALA A 104 11.14 -8.37 -12.41
CA ALA A 104 11.26 -7.13 -13.16
C ALA A 104 10.11 -6.20 -12.85
N LEU A 105 10.43 -4.94 -12.67
CA LEU A 105 9.46 -3.85 -12.59
C LEU A 105 9.23 -3.27 -13.98
N VAL A 106 7.99 -3.21 -14.41
CA VAL A 106 7.54 -2.42 -15.56
C VAL A 106 6.78 -1.21 -15.03
N TYR A 107 7.24 -0.01 -15.33
CA TYR A 107 6.56 1.24 -15.00
C TYR A 107 5.92 1.81 -16.25
N LEU A 108 4.64 2.19 -16.19
CA LEU A 108 3.86 2.64 -17.36
C LEU A 108 3.22 4.01 -17.05
N ASP A 109 3.19 4.87 -18.06
CA ASP A 109 2.48 6.15 -18.05
C ASP A 109 1.59 6.22 -19.29
N LEU A 110 0.33 6.66 -19.12
CA LEU A 110 -0.64 6.75 -20.22
C LEU A 110 -0.40 8.00 -21.07
N ASP A 111 -0.12 7.78 -22.34
CA ASP A 111 0.04 8.85 -23.32
C ASP A 111 -1.34 9.33 -23.80
N GLY A 112 -1.55 10.63 -23.79
CA GLY A 112 -2.81 11.24 -24.25
C GLY A 112 -3.97 11.18 -23.25
N PHE A 113 -3.75 10.77 -21.98
CA PHE A 113 -4.80 10.67 -20.98
C PHE A 113 -5.39 12.04 -20.59
N LYS A 114 -4.54 13.07 -20.41
CA LYS A 114 -5.01 14.43 -20.09
C LYS A 114 -5.97 14.98 -21.16
N PRO A 115 -5.69 14.93 -22.47
CA PRO A 115 -6.66 15.28 -23.52
C PRO A 115 -8.00 14.56 -23.45
N VAL A 116 -8.06 13.31 -22.96
CA VAL A 116 -9.33 12.59 -22.75
C VAL A 116 -10.15 13.29 -21.68
N ASN A 117 -9.54 13.61 -20.53
CA ASN A 117 -10.20 14.35 -19.46
C ASN A 117 -10.65 15.75 -19.91
N ASP A 118 -9.77 16.48 -20.57
CA ASP A 118 -10.04 17.86 -21.01
C ASP A 118 -11.19 17.93 -22.03
N ARG A 119 -11.32 16.92 -22.92
CA ARG A 119 -12.35 16.88 -23.96
C ARG A 119 -13.66 16.21 -23.54
N HIS A 120 -13.58 15.17 -22.70
CA HIS A 120 -14.72 14.29 -22.41
C HIS A 120 -15.12 14.26 -20.92
N GLY A 121 -14.39 14.99 -20.09
CA GLY A 121 -14.62 15.07 -18.64
C GLY A 121 -13.98 13.89 -17.86
N HIS A 122 -13.91 14.04 -16.54
CA HIS A 122 -13.26 13.05 -15.65
C HIS A 122 -13.92 11.67 -15.68
N ALA A 123 -15.25 11.60 -15.88
CA ALA A 123 -15.93 10.31 -15.99
C ALA A 123 -15.45 9.46 -17.17
N ALA A 124 -15.05 10.12 -18.28
CA ALA A 124 -14.43 9.45 -19.43
C ALA A 124 -13.02 8.93 -19.09
N GLY A 125 -12.23 9.75 -18.40
CA GLY A 125 -10.93 9.33 -17.90
C GLY A 125 -11.02 8.16 -16.92
N ASP A 126 -11.98 8.19 -16.02
CA ASP A 126 -12.22 7.08 -15.07
C ASP A 126 -12.57 5.78 -15.79
N ALA A 127 -13.38 5.84 -16.86
CA ALA A 127 -13.71 4.67 -17.66
C ALA A 127 -12.46 4.14 -18.38
N VAL A 128 -11.61 5.02 -18.91
CA VAL A 128 -10.33 4.64 -19.54
C VAL A 128 -9.39 3.99 -18.52
N LEU A 129 -9.22 4.58 -17.33
CA LEU A 129 -8.36 4.01 -16.27
C LEU A 129 -8.82 2.61 -15.85
N LYS A 130 -10.12 2.38 -15.72
CA LYS A 130 -10.69 1.05 -15.42
C LYS A 130 -10.39 0.04 -16.52
N ALA A 131 -10.55 0.44 -17.77
CA ALA A 131 -10.27 -0.43 -18.90
C ALA A 131 -8.79 -0.77 -19.01
N VAL A 132 -7.89 0.21 -18.81
CA VAL A 132 -6.44 -0.02 -18.78
C VAL A 132 -6.07 -0.99 -17.65
N ALA A 133 -6.57 -0.77 -16.44
CA ALA A 133 -6.30 -1.66 -15.33
C ALA A 133 -6.73 -3.11 -15.63
N ALA A 134 -7.95 -3.30 -16.14
CA ALA A 134 -8.45 -4.62 -16.55
C ALA A 134 -7.59 -5.26 -17.64
N THR A 135 -7.16 -4.48 -18.64
CA THR A 135 -6.27 -4.93 -19.71
C THR A 135 -4.90 -5.38 -19.17
N LEU A 136 -4.31 -4.59 -18.27
CA LEU A 136 -3.03 -4.94 -17.66
C LEU A 136 -3.13 -6.23 -16.83
N VAL A 137 -4.17 -6.35 -15.98
CA VAL A 137 -4.42 -7.55 -15.17
C VAL A 137 -4.63 -8.78 -16.06
N GLY A 138 -5.43 -8.67 -17.13
CA GLY A 138 -5.65 -9.76 -18.08
C GLY A 138 -4.42 -10.13 -18.91
N SER A 139 -3.41 -9.24 -18.94
CA SER A 139 -2.18 -9.43 -19.71
C SER A 139 -1.01 -10.00 -18.89
N VAL A 140 -1.14 -10.19 -17.60
CA VAL A 140 -0.09 -10.73 -16.71
C VAL A 140 -0.55 -12.04 -16.07
N ARG A 141 0.37 -12.75 -15.41
CA ARG A 141 0.06 -14.02 -14.72
C ARG A 141 -0.53 -13.73 -13.33
N ALA A 142 -1.21 -14.71 -12.75
CA ALA A 142 -1.74 -14.61 -11.38
C ALA A 142 -0.65 -14.39 -10.30
N SER A 143 0.61 -14.77 -10.59
CA SER A 143 1.76 -14.51 -9.72
C SER A 143 2.30 -13.08 -9.83
N ASP A 144 1.96 -12.36 -10.89
CA ASP A 144 2.42 -11.01 -11.15
C ASP A 144 1.48 -10.00 -10.47
N THR A 145 2.00 -8.83 -10.18
CA THR A 145 1.24 -7.77 -9.51
C THR A 145 1.05 -6.59 -10.43
N VAL A 146 -0.17 -6.05 -10.50
CA VAL A 146 -0.47 -4.80 -11.20
C VAL A 146 -0.92 -3.76 -10.16
N ALA A 147 -0.44 -2.54 -10.30
CA ALA A 147 -0.77 -1.43 -9.42
C ALA A 147 -1.00 -0.13 -10.19
N ARG A 148 -1.81 0.76 -9.63
CA ARG A 148 -1.92 2.15 -10.03
C ARG A 148 -1.13 3.02 -9.05
N ILE A 149 -0.12 3.72 -9.55
CA ILE A 149 0.84 4.46 -8.72
C ILE A 149 0.43 5.93 -8.56
N GLY A 150 -0.18 6.50 -9.58
CA GLY A 150 -0.61 7.89 -9.62
C GLY A 150 -1.79 8.07 -10.57
N GLY A 151 -2.09 9.29 -10.96
CA GLY A 151 -3.21 9.63 -11.84
C GLY A 151 -3.36 8.71 -13.05
N ASP A 152 -2.38 8.73 -13.93
CA ASP A 152 -2.27 7.96 -15.18
C ASP A 152 -1.06 7.01 -15.21
N GLU A 153 -0.44 6.79 -14.03
CA GLU A 153 0.73 5.92 -13.87
C GLU A 153 0.35 4.55 -13.32
N PHE A 154 0.86 3.51 -13.95
CA PHE A 154 0.71 2.11 -13.54
C PHE A 154 2.06 1.44 -13.36
N ALA A 155 2.08 0.34 -12.61
CA ALA A 155 3.25 -0.51 -12.46
C ALA A 155 2.85 -1.98 -12.52
N ALA A 156 3.76 -2.82 -13.03
CA ALA A 156 3.63 -4.27 -12.95
C ALA A 156 4.92 -4.88 -12.42
N LEU A 157 4.82 -5.75 -11.43
CA LEU A 157 5.90 -6.57 -10.91
C LEU A 157 5.77 -7.97 -11.50
N LEU A 158 6.74 -8.37 -12.31
CA LEU A 158 6.74 -9.60 -13.10
C LEU A 158 7.79 -10.56 -12.53
N TRP A 159 7.40 -11.81 -12.28
CA TRP A 159 8.26 -12.84 -11.71
C TRP A 159 8.86 -13.76 -12.77
N ASN A 160 10.07 -14.22 -12.50
CA ASN A 160 10.78 -15.24 -13.30
C ASN A 160 10.91 -14.86 -14.79
N LEU A 161 11.28 -13.62 -15.05
CA LEU A 161 11.59 -13.12 -16.40
C LEU A 161 13.03 -12.62 -16.46
N SER A 162 13.72 -12.98 -17.53
CA SER A 162 14.97 -12.33 -17.90
C SER A 162 14.71 -10.90 -18.39
N THR A 163 15.73 -10.04 -18.33
CA THR A 163 15.60 -8.64 -18.78
C THR A 163 15.06 -8.52 -20.21
N PRO A 164 15.54 -9.31 -21.22
CA PRO A 164 14.94 -9.28 -22.56
C PRO A 164 13.48 -9.71 -22.59
N ALA A 165 13.09 -10.73 -21.82
CA ALA A 165 11.70 -11.18 -21.73
C ALA A 165 10.80 -10.13 -21.05
N ALA A 166 11.31 -9.44 -20.02
CA ALA A 166 10.59 -8.34 -19.37
C ALA A 166 10.39 -7.15 -20.34
N GLN A 167 11.40 -6.83 -21.17
CA GLN A 167 11.28 -5.80 -22.21
C GLN A 167 10.25 -6.16 -23.27
N ALA A 168 10.27 -7.41 -23.75
CA ALA A 168 9.25 -7.90 -24.67
C ALA A 168 7.85 -7.85 -24.05
N LYS A 169 7.73 -8.19 -22.77
CA LYS A 169 6.47 -8.12 -22.03
C LYS A 169 5.98 -6.68 -21.88
N ALA A 170 6.86 -5.74 -21.58
CA ALA A 170 6.52 -4.32 -21.49
C ALA A 170 5.96 -3.80 -22.84
N LEU A 171 6.58 -4.16 -23.96
CA LEU A 171 6.07 -3.83 -25.27
C LEU A 171 4.69 -4.44 -25.54
N ALA A 172 4.48 -5.70 -25.14
CA ALA A 172 3.18 -6.34 -25.27
C ALA A 172 2.10 -5.66 -24.42
N LEU A 173 2.45 -5.15 -23.22
CA LEU A 173 1.55 -4.37 -22.37
C LEU A 173 1.19 -3.03 -23.02
N GLU A 174 2.17 -2.31 -23.59
CA GLU A 174 1.91 -1.07 -24.37
C GLU A 174 0.92 -1.34 -25.51
N GLN A 175 1.14 -2.41 -26.27
CA GLN A 175 0.27 -2.80 -27.41
C GLN A 175 -1.13 -3.18 -26.94
N ALA A 176 -1.25 -3.91 -25.82
CA ALA A 176 -2.54 -4.29 -25.27
C ALA A 176 -3.34 -3.05 -24.80
N VAL A 177 -2.67 -2.07 -24.17
CA VAL A 177 -3.30 -0.81 -23.77
C VAL A 177 -3.75 -0.02 -25.00
N ALA A 178 -2.91 0.10 -26.04
CA ALA A 178 -3.27 0.81 -27.27
C ALA A 178 -4.45 0.16 -28.02
N ALA A 179 -4.58 -1.16 -27.95
CA ALA A 179 -5.70 -1.90 -28.55
C ALA A 179 -6.98 -1.81 -27.71
N ALA A 180 -6.89 -1.46 -26.44
CA ALA A 180 -8.04 -1.34 -25.56
C ALA A 180 -8.87 -0.11 -25.94
N THR A 181 -10.16 -0.32 -26.20
CA THR A 181 -11.08 0.77 -26.54
C THR A 181 -12.28 0.79 -25.61
N VAL A 182 -12.68 1.98 -25.17
CA VAL A 182 -13.81 2.21 -24.28
C VAL A 182 -14.95 2.86 -25.06
N PRO A 183 -16.15 2.26 -25.12
CA PRO A 183 -17.32 2.94 -25.69
C PRO A 183 -17.65 4.20 -24.89
N TRP A 184 -17.83 5.33 -25.57
CA TRP A 184 -18.17 6.61 -24.93
C TRP A 184 -19.04 7.47 -25.83
N GLY A 185 -20.27 7.74 -25.39
CA GLY A 185 -21.26 8.42 -26.22
C GLY A 185 -21.49 7.66 -27.53
N SER A 186 -21.36 8.36 -28.65
CA SER A 186 -21.44 7.78 -30.01
C SER A 186 -20.11 7.26 -30.57
N GLY A 187 -19.01 7.37 -29.80
CA GLY A 187 -17.66 7.02 -30.24
C GLY A 187 -16.95 6.00 -29.36
N ARG A 188 -15.65 5.95 -29.49
CA ARG A 188 -14.75 5.11 -28.68
C ARG A 188 -13.55 5.95 -28.25
N LEU A 189 -13.08 5.72 -27.04
CA LEU A 189 -11.86 6.31 -26.51
C LEU A 189 -10.76 5.25 -26.46
N SER A 190 -9.54 5.67 -26.74
CA SER A 190 -8.32 4.88 -26.57
C SER A 190 -7.20 5.77 -26.06
N VAL A 191 -6.23 5.19 -25.43
CA VAL A 191 -4.98 5.83 -25.00
C VAL A 191 -3.82 4.91 -25.35
N GLU A 192 -2.63 5.47 -25.48
CA GLU A 192 -1.41 4.70 -25.57
C GLU A 192 -0.72 4.66 -24.21
N ALA A 193 0.33 3.87 -24.07
CA ALA A 193 1.18 3.83 -22.90
C ALA A 193 2.65 3.79 -23.29
N SER A 194 3.49 4.45 -22.50
CA SER A 194 4.94 4.32 -22.55
C SER A 194 5.42 3.54 -21.35
N ALA A 195 6.23 2.50 -21.56
CA ALA A 195 6.69 1.61 -20.52
C ALA A 195 8.22 1.63 -20.36
N GLY A 196 8.71 1.60 -19.13
CA GLY A 196 10.11 1.40 -18.79
C GLY A 196 10.31 0.17 -17.93
N VAL A 197 11.43 -0.51 -18.08
CA VAL A 197 11.74 -1.77 -17.38
C VAL A 197 12.99 -1.62 -16.53
N ALA A 198 12.94 -2.13 -15.31
CA ALA A 198 14.10 -2.32 -14.46
C ALA A 198 14.08 -3.70 -13.81
N GLU A 199 15.21 -4.39 -13.82
CA GLU A 199 15.40 -5.65 -13.11
C GLU A 199 15.49 -5.41 -11.61
N LEU A 200 14.86 -6.28 -10.82
CA LEU A 200 14.96 -6.33 -9.37
C LEU A 200 15.98 -7.40 -8.99
N SER A 201 17.19 -6.98 -8.59
CA SER A 201 18.26 -7.86 -8.14
C SER A 201 18.45 -7.79 -6.62
N ALA A 202 19.18 -8.79 -6.08
CA ALA A 202 19.35 -9.03 -4.64
C ALA A 202 19.94 -7.84 -3.86
N ASP A 203 20.85 -7.08 -4.50
CA ASP A 203 21.62 -6.03 -3.85
C ASP A 203 21.07 -4.61 -4.07
N GLN A 204 19.87 -4.50 -4.63
CA GLN A 204 19.28 -3.21 -5.00
C GLN A 204 18.21 -2.75 -4.02
N ASP A 205 18.23 -1.45 -3.72
CA ASP A 205 17.12 -0.79 -3.02
C ASP A 205 15.91 -0.72 -3.97
N PRO A 206 14.73 -1.16 -3.52
CA PRO A 206 13.48 -1.03 -4.27
C PRO A 206 13.22 0.37 -4.82
N ALA A 207 13.58 1.43 -4.10
CA ALA A 207 13.42 2.81 -4.56
C ALA A 207 14.30 3.11 -5.80
N GLN A 208 15.51 2.55 -5.88
CA GLN A 208 16.38 2.69 -7.04
C GLN A 208 15.84 1.92 -8.26
N VAL A 209 15.18 0.78 -8.04
CA VAL A 209 14.53 0.03 -9.11
C VAL A 209 13.40 0.83 -9.73
N VAL A 210 12.56 1.47 -8.90
CA VAL A 210 11.50 2.37 -9.37
C VAL A 210 12.09 3.53 -10.18
N ALA A 211 13.11 4.22 -9.65
CA ALA A 211 13.73 5.35 -10.34
C ALA A 211 14.32 4.96 -11.71
N ARG A 212 14.90 3.76 -11.84
CA ARG A 212 15.44 3.27 -13.12
C ARG A 212 14.33 2.93 -14.12
N ALA A 213 13.24 2.28 -13.66
CA ALA A 213 12.11 1.97 -14.50
C ALA A 213 11.44 3.25 -15.00
N ASP A 214 11.25 4.24 -14.13
CA ASP A 214 10.71 5.56 -14.48
C ASP A 214 11.59 6.30 -15.48
N ALA A 215 12.91 6.35 -15.26
CA ALA A 215 13.85 6.98 -16.20
C ALA A 215 13.83 6.30 -17.58
N ALA A 216 13.72 4.97 -17.64
CA ALA A 216 13.60 4.22 -18.88
C ALA A 216 12.28 4.53 -19.60
N MET A 217 11.16 4.58 -18.87
CA MET A 217 9.83 4.96 -19.37
C MET A 217 9.86 6.37 -19.95
N TYR A 218 10.41 7.33 -19.22
CA TYR A 218 10.51 8.72 -19.67
C TYR A 218 11.35 8.87 -20.94
N GLY A 219 12.46 8.11 -21.05
CA GLY A 219 13.28 8.04 -22.28
C GLY A 219 12.47 7.59 -23.50
N ARG A 220 11.67 6.52 -23.36
CA ARG A 220 10.77 6.02 -24.41
C ARG A 220 9.69 7.04 -24.79
N LYS A 221 9.06 7.65 -23.77
CA LYS A 221 8.03 8.69 -23.97
C LYS A 221 8.57 9.88 -24.79
N ARG A 222 9.80 10.30 -24.50
CA ARG A 222 10.46 11.35 -25.29
C ARG A 222 10.74 10.94 -26.72
N ALA A 223 11.25 9.73 -26.93
CA ALA A 223 11.53 9.20 -28.27
C ALA A 223 10.27 9.12 -29.15
N ARG A 224 9.13 8.69 -28.57
CA ARG A 224 7.82 8.67 -29.27
C ARG A 224 7.30 10.06 -29.67
N ARG A 225 7.57 11.08 -28.86
CA ARG A 225 7.13 12.46 -29.17
C ARG A 225 7.99 13.17 -30.20
N ALA A 226 9.19 12.63 -30.46
CA ALA A 226 10.17 13.23 -31.38
C ALA A 226 10.11 12.61 -32.81
N GLY A 227 9.45 11.48 -32.98
CA GLY A 227 9.23 10.80 -34.29
C GLY A 227 7.80 10.95 -34.77
#